data_0e8755f413d9c2365d7ade7f8f44cecc
#
_entry.id   0e8755f413d9c2365d7ade7f8f44cecc
#
_cell.length_a   1.000
_cell.length_b   1.000
_cell.length_c   1.000
_cell.angle_alpha   90.00
_cell.angle_beta   90.00
_cell.angle_gamma   90.00
#
_symmetry.space_group_name_H-M   'P 1'
#
loop_
_entity.id
_entity.type
_entity.pdbx_description
1 polymer ?
#
loop_
_entity_poly.entity_id
_entity_poly.type
_entity_poly.pdbx_seq_one_letter_code
_entity_poly.pdbx_strand_id
1 'polypeptide(L)' 'MKKYVCNICGYVYDPEVGDPDSGIAPGTAFEDIPDDWVCPLCGVGKADFSEE' A
#
# COMPACT_ATOMS: atom_id res chain seq x y z
N MET A 1 -0.71 -13.32 -1.28
CA MET A 1 -1.04 -12.14 -0.45
C MET A 1 -2.07 -11.29 -1.18
N LYS A 2 -2.91 -10.62 -0.43
CA LYS A 2 -4.00 -9.86 -1.03
C LYS A 2 -3.57 -8.46 -1.43
N LYS A 3 -4.13 -7.96 -2.54
CA LYS A 3 -3.90 -6.59 -2.97
C LYS A 3 -4.84 -5.66 -2.22
N TYR A 4 -4.42 -4.42 -2.07
CA TYR A 4 -5.22 -3.37 -1.43
C TYR A 4 -5.32 -2.18 -2.35
N VAL A 5 -6.49 -1.56 -2.36
CA VAL A 5 -6.75 -0.41 -3.23
C VAL A 5 -7.00 0.83 -2.38
N CYS A 6 -6.40 1.94 -2.80
CA CYS A 6 -6.65 3.24 -2.17
C CYS A 6 -8.06 3.71 -2.53
N ASN A 7 -8.89 3.96 -1.51
CA ASN A 7 -10.28 4.36 -1.73
C ASN A 7 -10.41 5.79 -2.26
N ILE A 8 -9.32 6.56 -2.25
CA ILE A 8 -9.33 7.96 -2.65
C ILE A 8 -8.90 8.12 -4.11
N CYS A 9 -7.77 7.52 -4.50
CA CYS A 9 -7.22 7.73 -5.85
C CYS A 9 -7.19 6.47 -6.71
N GLY A 10 -7.45 5.30 -6.13
CA GLY A 10 -7.47 4.05 -6.89
C GLY A 10 -6.11 3.36 -7.03
N TYR A 11 -5.06 3.86 -6.38
CA TYR A 11 -3.77 3.18 -6.38
C TYR A 11 -3.92 1.78 -5.81
N VAL A 12 -3.29 0.79 -6.46
CA VAL A 12 -3.34 -0.58 -5.98
C VAL A 12 -1.96 -0.96 -5.42
N TYR A 13 -1.95 -1.33 -4.14
CA TYR A 13 -0.75 -1.90 -3.54
C TYR A 13 -0.72 -3.40 -3.83
N ASP A 14 0.26 -3.83 -4.62
CA ASP A 14 0.47 -5.24 -4.92
C ASP A 14 1.64 -5.73 -4.06
N PRO A 15 1.39 -6.66 -3.10
CA PRO A 15 2.46 -7.13 -2.22
C PRO A 15 3.65 -7.74 -2.97
N GLU A 16 3.42 -8.33 -4.15
CA GLU A 16 4.52 -8.93 -4.91
C GLU A 16 5.45 -7.88 -5.52
N VAL A 17 4.94 -6.68 -5.71
CA VAL A 17 5.72 -5.55 -6.25
C VAL A 17 6.29 -4.70 -5.12
N GLY A 18 5.53 -4.53 -4.04
CA GLY A 18 5.89 -3.64 -2.94
C GLY A 18 5.79 -2.18 -3.35
N ASP A 19 6.53 -1.35 -2.62
CA ASP A 19 6.67 0.07 -2.92
C ASP A 19 8.11 0.48 -2.60
N PRO A 20 9.08 0.02 -3.43
CA PRO A 20 10.49 0.22 -3.14
C PRO A 20 10.90 1.68 -2.97
N ASP A 21 10.26 2.60 -3.68
CA ASP A 21 10.55 4.03 -3.57
C ASP A 21 10.25 4.57 -2.19
N SER A 22 9.35 3.93 -1.46
CA SER A 22 9.01 4.28 -0.07
C SER A 22 9.66 3.33 0.94
N GLY A 23 10.56 2.46 0.48
CA GLY A 23 11.26 1.53 1.36
C GLY A 23 10.50 0.25 1.66
N ILE A 24 9.46 -0.06 0.90
CA ILE A 24 8.66 -1.27 1.08
C ILE A 24 9.13 -2.31 0.06
N ALA A 25 9.84 -3.31 0.53
CA ALA A 25 10.40 -4.33 -0.35
C ALA A 25 9.31 -5.20 -0.99
N PRO A 26 9.55 -5.72 -2.22
CA PRO A 26 8.67 -6.73 -2.79
C PRO A 26 8.51 -7.92 -1.84
N GLY A 27 7.31 -8.46 -1.75
CA GLY A 27 7.01 -9.56 -0.84
C GLY A 27 6.47 -9.12 0.52
N THR A 28 6.25 -7.83 0.72
CA THR A 28 5.73 -7.30 1.98
C THR A 28 4.20 -7.29 1.94
N ALA A 29 3.56 -8.00 2.87
CA ALA A 29 2.12 -7.96 3.00
C ALA A 29 1.67 -6.57 3.45
N PHE A 30 0.47 -6.16 3.06
CA PHE A 30 -0.03 -4.82 3.40
C PHE A 30 -0.03 -4.58 4.91
N GLU A 31 -0.45 -5.56 5.69
CA GLU A 31 -0.49 -5.46 7.16
C GLU A 31 0.88 -5.35 7.80
N ASP A 32 1.94 -5.69 7.07
CA ASP A 32 3.32 -5.58 7.56
C ASP A 32 3.97 -4.26 7.22
N ILE A 33 3.29 -3.40 6.44
CA ILE A 33 3.79 -2.07 6.12
C ILE A 33 3.70 -1.19 7.38
N PRO A 34 4.72 -0.38 7.69
CA PRO A 34 4.66 0.53 8.83
C PRO A 34 3.42 1.44 8.79
N ASP A 35 2.88 1.78 9.96
CA ASP A 35 1.66 2.57 10.04
C ASP A 35 1.80 3.99 9.51
N ASP A 36 3.03 4.50 9.41
CA ASP A 36 3.29 5.84 8.88
C ASP A 36 3.44 5.88 7.36
N TRP A 37 3.34 4.73 6.69
CA TRP A 37 3.35 4.67 5.23
C TRP A 37 2.08 5.33 4.68
N VAL A 38 2.24 6.03 3.56
CA VAL A 38 1.11 6.70 2.91
C VAL A 38 1.07 6.30 1.44
N CYS A 39 -0.11 6.48 0.84
CA CYS A 39 -0.30 6.22 -0.58
C CYS A 39 0.69 7.06 -1.40
N PRO A 40 1.48 6.45 -2.29
CA PRO A 40 2.48 7.20 -3.06
C PRO A 40 1.88 8.16 -4.09
N LEU A 41 0.59 8.04 -4.39
CA LEU A 41 -0.06 8.90 -5.36
C LEU A 41 -0.81 10.06 -4.73
N CYS A 42 -1.54 9.82 -3.63
CA CYS A 42 -2.39 10.86 -3.05
C CYS A 42 -2.05 11.19 -1.60
N GLY A 43 -1.22 10.40 -0.93
CA GLY A 43 -0.73 10.72 0.40
C GLY A 43 -1.62 10.34 1.56
N VAL A 44 -2.73 9.63 1.34
CA VAL A 44 -3.56 9.18 2.46
C VAL A 44 -2.94 7.98 3.15
N GLY A 45 -3.31 7.76 4.41
CA GLY A 45 -2.79 6.66 5.21
C GLY A 45 -3.41 5.31 4.88
N LYS A 46 -2.92 4.26 5.56
CA LYS A 46 -3.38 2.89 5.36
C LYS A 46 -4.88 2.73 5.63
N ALA A 47 -5.45 3.56 6.53
CA ALA A 47 -6.87 3.48 6.87
C ALA A 47 -7.79 3.72 5.68
N ASP A 48 -7.30 4.38 4.64
CA ASP A 48 -8.08 4.67 3.44
C ASP A 48 -7.89 3.61 2.34
N PHE A 49 -7.40 2.45 2.69
CA PHE A 49 -7.24 1.34 1.78
C PHE A 49 -8.22 0.23 2.11
N SER A 50 -8.70 -0.45 1.08
CA SER A 50 -9.56 -1.62 1.23
C SER A 50 -8.97 -2.80 0.49
N GLU A 51 -9.20 -4.00 1.01
CA GLU A 51 -8.79 -5.23 0.35
C GLU A 51 -9.53 -5.35 -0.98
N GLU A 52 -8.78 -5.63 -2.03
CA GLU A 52 -9.34 -5.79 -3.37
C GLU A 52 -10.07 -7.12 -3.53
#